data_2617f3afe595093450815dc6368a1ede
#
_entry.id   2617f3afe595093450815dc6368a1ede
#
_cell.length_a   1.000
_cell.length_b   1.000
_cell.length_c   1.000
_cell.angle_alpha   90.00
_cell.angle_beta   90.00
_cell.angle_gamma   90.00
#
_symmetry.space_group_name_H-M   'P 1'
#
loop_
_entity.id
_entity.type
_entity.pdbx_description
1 polymer ?
#
loop_
_entity_poly.entity_id
_entity_poly.type
_entity_poly.pdbx_seq_one_letter_code
_entity_poly.pdbx_strand_id
1 'polypeptide(L)'
;SIHENIAIYGFGERFDSVNQYGKTVALWQRDACEGCLASIGNQAYKNIPLVHTSDGFSFFANTSYRMRMDVGDAVQDYLSVEALGDVFDFYIWSGTPREAMTAYGTLTGLPIFPPEWVFEPWAGGGGGRWRNGPLQDIALEQMAAMKKFHELDIPHSGFYAEGAGATFYGEYKKEELYKVVSFGERHGFKVFSWQFPNMTQELAQELLPECPKEELPITRNKNDEEEK
;
A
#
# COMPACT_ATOMS: atom_id res chain seq x y z
N SER A 1 29.62 -12.50 2.04
CA SER A 1 29.68 -12.43 0.56
C SER A 1 28.54 -13.21 -0.04
N ILE A 2 28.07 -12.80 -1.18
CA ILE A 2 27.14 -13.52 -2.03
C ILE A 2 27.91 -14.05 -3.25
N HIS A 3 27.35 -14.99 -4.01
CA HIS A 3 27.99 -15.52 -5.21
C HIS A 3 27.02 -15.53 -6.39
N GLU A 4 27.52 -15.65 -7.61
CA GLU A 4 26.75 -15.49 -8.84
C GLU A 4 25.54 -16.43 -9.02
N ASN A 5 25.53 -17.57 -8.30
CA ASN A 5 24.43 -18.54 -8.37
C ASN A 5 23.41 -18.38 -7.24
N ILE A 6 23.57 -17.35 -6.41
CA ILE A 6 22.62 -17.10 -5.31
C ILE A 6 21.32 -16.51 -5.85
N ALA A 7 20.21 -16.97 -5.33
CA ALA A 7 18.93 -16.28 -5.52
C ALA A 7 18.59 -15.43 -4.28
N ILE A 8 18.13 -14.22 -4.52
CA ILE A 8 17.77 -13.24 -3.49
C ILE A 8 16.31 -12.87 -3.63
N TYR A 9 15.55 -13.01 -2.55
CA TYR A 9 14.11 -12.79 -2.51
C TYR A 9 13.74 -11.79 -1.42
N GLY A 10 12.60 -11.13 -1.55
CA GLY A 10 12.09 -10.22 -0.54
C GLY A 10 11.86 -8.80 -1.05
N PHE A 11 12.19 -7.81 -0.23
CA PHE A 11 12.01 -6.38 -0.45
C PHE A 11 10.55 -5.90 -0.49
N GLY A 12 9.60 -6.75 -0.07
CA GLY A 12 8.17 -6.46 -0.15
C GLY A 12 7.60 -6.71 -1.54
N GLU A 13 6.73 -5.83 -1.99
CA GLU A 13 6.01 -5.97 -3.25
C GLU A 13 6.88 -5.51 -4.43
N ARG A 14 7.37 -6.47 -5.21
CA ARG A 14 8.17 -6.25 -6.42
C ARG A 14 7.54 -6.96 -7.62
N PHE A 15 7.51 -6.28 -8.76
CA PHE A 15 6.80 -6.75 -9.95
C PHE A 15 7.72 -7.06 -11.14
N ASP A 16 9.01 -6.82 -11.00
CA ASP A 16 9.98 -6.97 -12.06
C ASP A 16 10.51 -8.41 -12.19
N SER A 17 10.89 -9.03 -11.07
CA SER A 17 11.28 -10.45 -11.02
C SER A 17 11.22 -10.97 -9.59
N VAL A 18 11.12 -12.30 -9.44
CA VAL A 18 11.18 -12.97 -8.14
C VAL A 18 12.59 -12.95 -7.57
N ASN A 19 13.59 -13.28 -8.38
CA ASN A 19 15.00 -13.17 -8.00
C ASN A 19 15.50 -11.75 -8.22
N GLN A 20 15.96 -11.12 -7.16
CA GLN A 20 16.46 -9.74 -7.15
C GLN A 20 17.98 -9.63 -7.26
N TYR A 21 18.71 -10.76 -7.38
CA TYR A 21 20.17 -10.74 -7.55
C TYR A 21 20.58 -9.90 -8.77
N GLY A 22 21.67 -9.17 -8.65
CA GLY A 22 22.20 -8.29 -9.69
C GLY A 22 21.47 -6.95 -9.79
N LYS A 23 20.76 -6.53 -8.74
CA LYS A 23 20.01 -5.27 -8.73
C LYS A 23 20.39 -4.38 -7.57
N THR A 24 20.11 -3.10 -7.76
CA THR A 24 20.04 -2.11 -6.68
C THR A 24 18.59 -1.76 -6.41
N VAL A 25 18.11 -2.07 -5.22
CA VAL A 25 16.72 -1.90 -4.79
C VAL A 25 16.58 -0.66 -3.92
N ALA A 26 15.76 0.29 -4.35
CA ALA A 26 15.38 1.43 -3.51
C ALA A 26 14.19 1.04 -2.62
N LEU A 27 14.36 1.23 -1.33
CA LEU A 27 13.33 0.98 -0.30
C LEU A 27 12.82 2.33 0.19
N TRP A 28 11.88 2.86 -0.54
CA TRP A 28 11.18 4.11 -0.25
C TRP A 28 9.77 4.01 -0.82
N GLN A 29 8.77 4.16 0.04
CA GLN A 29 7.36 4.11 -0.39
C GLN A 29 7.10 5.26 -1.35
N ARG A 30 6.72 4.92 -2.58
CA ARG A 30 6.46 5.89 -3.62
C ARG A 30 5.25 5.46 -4.43
N ASP A 31 4.41 6.43 -4.79
CA ASP A 31 3.33 6.21 -5.73
C ASP A 31 3.90 5.73 -7.07
N ALA A 32 3.62 4.48 -7.37
CA ALA A 32 4.10 3.83 -8.59
C ALA A 32 3.14 4.03 -9.77
N CYS A 33 2.02 4.71 -9.55
CA CYS A 33 0.99 4.88 -10.57
C CYS A 33 1.28 6.03 -11.55
N GLU A 34 2.24 6.89 -11.26
CA GLU A 34 2.68 7.91 -12.22
C GLU A 34 3.28 7.25 -13.47
N GLY A 35 2.46 7.14 -14.53
CA GLY A 35 2.86 6.55 -15.79
C GLY A 35 2.71 5.03 -15.87
N CYS A 36 2.06 4.36 -14.90
CA CYS A 36 1.81 2.91 -14.88
C CYS A 36 3.07 2.05 -15.06
N LEU A 37 4.22 2.55 -14.64
CA LEU A 37 5.52 1.88 -14.71
C LEU A 37 5.92 1.23 -13.39
N ALA A 38 4.95 0.96 -12.51
CA ALA A 38 5.16 0.31 -11.22
C ALA A 38 5.88 -1.04 -11.32
N SER A 39 5.73 -1.70 -12.46
CA SER A 39 6.40 -2.97 -12.76
C SER A 39 7.82 -2.81 -13.29
N ILE A 40 8.24 -1.60 -13.62
CA ILE A 40 9.53 -1.34 -14.24
C ILE A 40 10.32 -0.39 -13.35
N GLY A 41 11.19 -0.95 -12.50
CA GLY A 41 12.13 -0.17 -11.70
C GLY A 41 11.89 -0.22 -10.19
N ASN A 42 12.51 0.72 -9.51
CA ASN A 42 12.65 0.75 -8.05
C ASN A 42 11.46 1.37 -7.29
N GLN A 43 10.28 1.47 -7.91
CA GLN A 43 9.09 2.04 -7.28
C GLN A 43 8.17 0.94 -6.77
N ALA A 44 7.76 1.04 -5.52
CA ALA A 44 6.78 0.15 -4.93
C ALA A 44 6.03 0.83 -3.78
N TYR A 45 4.78 0.45 -3.60
CA TYR A 45 3.96 0.93 -2.48
C TYR A 45 4.31 0.26 -1.15
N LYS A 46 4.74 -1.00 -1.21
CA LYS A 46 4.99 -1.82 -0.01
C LYS A 46 6.41 -2.33 0.00
N ASN A 47 7.33 -1.46 0.41
CA ASN A 47 8.72 -1.82 0.61
C ASN A 47 8.88 -2.44 2.00
N ILE A 48 9.46 -3.64 2.06
CA ILE A 48 9.78 -4.33 3.30
C ILE A 48 11.27 -4.66 3.26
N PRO A 49 12.08 -4.11 4.18
CA PRO A 49 13.53 -4.32 4.16
C PRO A 49 13.94 -5.67 4.75
N LEU A 50 13.28 -6.72 4.28
CA LEU A 50 13.53 -8.12 4.61
C LEU A 50 13.97 -8.86 3.36
N VAL A 51 15.09 -9.55 3.46
CA VAL A 51 15.76 -10.25 2.37
C VAL A 51 16.04 -11.70 2.78
N HIS A 52 15.80 -12.61 1.86
CA HIS A 52 16.16 -14.03 2.00
C HIS A 52 17.08 -14.43 0.87
N THR A 53 18.07 -15.26 1.18
CA THR A 53 18.95 -15.86 0.17
C THR A 53 18.71 -17.34 0.05
N SER A 54 18.98 -17.92 -1.15
CA SER A 54 18.92 -19.37 -1.36
C SER A 54 19.91 -20.16 -0.50
N ASP A 55 20.94 -19.50 0.03
CA ASP A 55 21.97 -20.10 0.87
C ASP A 55 21.59 -20.17 2.35
N GLY A 56 20.34 -19.82 2.67
CA GLY A 56 19.86 -19.89 4.05
C GLY A 56 20.30 -18.73 4.94
N PHE A 57 20.53 -17.57 4.36
CA PHE A 57 20.78 -16.33 5.08
C PHE A 57 19.61 -15.37 4.88
N SER A 58 19.21 -14.69 5.95
CA SER A 58 18.18 -13.66 5.89
C SER A 58 18.63 -12.42 6.64
N PHE A 59 18.26 -11.26 6.10
CA PHE A 59 18.61 -9.95 6.65
C PHE A 59 17.36 -9.09 6.74
N PHE A 60 17.17 -8.39 7.85
CA PHE A 60 16.13 -7.42 8.05
C PHE A 60 16.71 -6.11 8.62
N ALA A 61 16.45 -4.99 7.96
CA ALA A 61 16.78 -3.68 8.50
C ALA A 61 15.56 -3.08 9.21
N ASN A 62 15.66 -2.90 10.52
CA ASN A 62 14.59 -2.37 11.34
C ASN A 62 14.62 -0.84 11.34
N THR A 63 14.26 -0.26 10.23
CA THR A 63 14.21 1.20 10.06
C THR A 63 13.12 1.61 9.07
N SER A 64 12.50 2.76 9.30
CA SER A 64 11.57 3.42 8.38
C SER A 64 12.23 4.48 7.50
N TYR A 65 13.51 4.71 7.66
CA TYR A 65 14.24 5.66 6.81
C TYR A 65 14.40 5.15 5.39
N ARG A 66 14.58 6.09 4.47
CA ARG A 66 14.91 5.78 3.08
C ARG A 66 16.18 4.95 3.03
N MET A 67 16.13 3.88 2.26
CA MET A 67 17.20 2.90 2.16
C MET A 67 17.45 2.48 0.72
N ARG A 68 18.66 2.05 0.45
CA ARG A 68 19.07 1.41 -0.79
C ARG A 68 19.82 0.13 -0.44
N MET A 69 19.45 -0.95 -1.11
CA MET A 69 20.18 -2.21 -1.01
C MET A 69 20.71 -2.63 -2.39
N ASP A 70 22.02 -2.80 -2.47
CA ASP A 70 22.67 -3.38 -3.62
C ASP A 70 22.87 -4.88 -3.38
N VAL A 71 22.37 -5.69 -4.27
CA VAL A 71 22.42 -7.16 -4.15
C VAL A 71 23.17 -7.77 -5.32
N GLY A 72 24.39 -7.35 -5.51
CA GLY A 72 25.29 -7.86 -6.54
C GLY A 72 25.25 -7.07 -7.86
N ASP A 73 24.75 -5.83 -7.86
CA ASP A 73 24.73 -4.93 -9.02
C ASP A 73 26.08 -4.21 -9.18
N ALA A 74 26.46 -3.40 -8.21
CA ALA A 74 27.73 -2.68 -8.26
C ALA A 74 28.93 -3.58 -7.98
N VAL A 75 28.79 -4.53 -7.04
CA VAL A 75 29.81 -5.53 -6.72
C VAL A 75 29.16 -6.89 -6.55
N GLN A 76 29.44 -7.81 -7.44
CA GLN A 76 28.76 -9.10 -7.55
C GLN A 76 28.77 -9.94 -6.26
N ASP A 77 29.84 -9.85 -5.47
CA ASP A 77 30.03 -10.69 -4.26
C ASP A 77 29.50 -10.06 -2.97
N TYR A 78 28.85 -8.91 -3.06
CA TYR A 78 28.43 -8.18 -1.89
C TYR A 78 26.93 -7.88 -1.88
N LEU A 79 26.36 -7.93 -0.69
CA LEU A 79 25.12 -7.26 -0.35
C LEU A 79 25.51 -6.03 0.45
N SER A 80 25.18 -4.85 -0.04
CA SER A 80 25.41 -3.60 0.65
C SER A 80 24.11 -2.88 0.98
N VAL A 81 24.10 -2.18 2.09
CA VAL A 81 22.92 -1.46 2.58
C VAL A 81 23.33 -0.04 2.93
N GLU A 82 22.65 0.91 2.32
CA GLU A 82 22.75 2.32 2.63
C GLU A 82 21.40 2.79 3.20
N ALA A 83 21.41 3.37 4.40
CA ALA A 83 20.24 3.94 5.03
C ALA A 83 20.51 5.38 5.48
N LEU A 84 19.49 6.23 5.42
CA LEU A 84 19.56 7.54 6.07
C LEU A 84 19.34 7.37 7.57
N GLY A 85 20.04 8.17 8.39
CA GLY A 85 19.91 8.19 9.83
C GLY A 85 21.20 7.88 10.58
N ASP A 86 21.21 8.15 11.88
CA ASP A 86 22.40 8.04 12.75
C ASP A 86 22.52 6.67 13.41
N VAL A 87 21.45 5.87 13.40
CA VAL A 87 21.40 4.52 13.99
C VAL A 87 20.92 3.54 12.95
N PHE A 88 21.62 2.43 12.84
CA PHE A 88 21.26 1.33 11.96
C PHE A 88 21.00 0.07 12.78
N ASP A 89 19.73 -0.25 13.03
CA ASP A 89 19.27 -1.46 13.69
C ASP A 89 18.96 -2.53 12.63
N PHE A 90 19.52 -3.72 12.79
CA PHE A 90 19.31 -4.82 11.86
C PHE A 90 19.38 -6.18 12.51
N TYR A 91 18.77 -7.16 11.87
CA TYR A 91 18.73 -8.54 12.29
C TYR A 91 19.22 -9.46 11.19
N ILE A 92 19.90 -10.50 11.58
CA ILE A 92 20.42 -11.52 10.69
C ILE A 92 19.99 -12.90 11.22
N TRP A 93 19.49 -13.72 10.33
CA TRP A 93 19.14 -15.10 10.65
C TRP A 93 19.82 -16.06 9.67
N SER A 94 20.23 -17.21 10.16
CA SER A 94 20.61 -18.37 9.34
C SER A 94 19.54 -19.43 9.45
N GLY A 95 19.22 -20.08 8.34
CA GLY A 95 18.17 -21.10 8.25
C GLY A 95 17.32 -20.92 6.99
N THR A 96 16.23 -21.65 6.94
CA THR A 96 15.28 -21.58 5.84
C THR A 96 14.49 -20.27 5.86
N PRO A 97 13.94 -19.82 4.72
CA PRO A 97 13.04 -18.65 4.70
C PRO A 97 11.85 -18.80 5.67
N ARG A 98 11.35 -20.01 5.90
CA ARG A 98 10.28 -20.27 6.88
C ARG A 98 10.74 -19.95 8.31
N GLU A 99 11.92 -20.40 8.70
CA GLU A 99 12.48 -20.11 10.03
C GLU A 99 12.75 -18.62 10.21
N ALA A 100 13.29 -17.96 9.18
CA ALA A 100 13.49 -16.50 9.18
C ALA A 100 12.16 -15.72 9.28
N MET A 101 11.11 -16.17 8.58
CA MET A 101 9.77 -15.55 8.68
C MET A 101 9.16 -15.75 10.07
N THR A 102 9.40 -16.90 10.70
CA THR A 102 8.97 -17.13 12.09
C THR A 102 9.69 -16.21 13.06
N ALA A 103 11.01 -16.04 12.91
CA ALA A 103 11.80 -15.13 13.73
C ALA A 103 11.39 -13.68 13.51
N TYR A 104 11.17 -13.28 12.25
CA TYR A 104 10.66 -11.95 11.89
C TYR A 104 9.30 -11.68 12.55
N GLY A 105 8.34 -12.63 12.44
CA GLY A 105 7.04 -12.50 13.08
C GLY A 105 7.10 -12.45 14.60
N THR A 106 8.07 -13.10 15.22
CA THR A 106 8.31 -13.01 16.67
C THR A 106 8.81 -11.61 17.06
N LEU A 107 9.62 -10.99 16.20
CA LEU A 107 10.18 -9.66 16.42
C LEU A 107 9.15 -8.55 16.17
N THR A 108 8.41 -8.64 15.07
CA THR A 108 7.54 -7.56 14.56
C THR A 108 6.06 -7.75 14.87
N GLY A 109 5.69 -8.89 15.41
CA GLY A 109 4.31 -9.32 15.57
C GLY A 109 3.84 -10.20 14.40
N LEU A 110 2.96 -11.13 14.72
CA LEU A 110 2.32 -11.97 13.71
C LEU A 110 1.13 -11.25 13.07
N PRO A 111 0.86 -11.49 11.79
CA PRO A 111 -0.34 -10.99 11.16
C PRO A 111 -1.58 -11.59 11.85
N ILE A 112 -2.63 -10.79 11.93
CA ILE A 112 -3.94 -11.27 12.39
C ILE A 112 -4.46 -12.32 11.40
N PHE A 113 -5.18 -13.31 11.91
CA PHE A 113 -5.92 -14.22 11.03
C PHE A 113 -7.15 -13.50 10.51
N PRO A 114 -7.28 -13.28 9.19
CA PRO A 114 -8.38 -12.54 8.65
C PRO A 114 -9.69 -13.33 8.73
N PRO A 115 -10.85 -12.66 8.80
CA PRO A 115 -12.13 -13.33 8.74
C PRO A 115 -12.37 -13.95 7.36
N GLU A 116 -13.21 -14.98 7.28
CA GLU A 116 -13.43 -15.82 6.10
C GLU A 116 -13.83 -14.99 4.86
N TRP A 117 -14.67 -14.00 5.03
CA TRP A 117 -15.12 -13.14 3.93
C TRP A 117 -14.00 -12.40 3.18
N VAL A 118 -12.81 -12.25 3.77
CA VAL A 118 -11.65 -11.62 3.10
C VAL A 118 -11.17 -12.47 1.92
N PHE A 119 -11.40 -13.76 1.95
CA PHE A 119 -11.01 -14.69 0.90
C PHE A 119 -12.08 -14.91 -0.18
N GLU A 120 -13.26 -14.33 0.00
CA GLU A 120 -14.33 -14.37 -0.98
C GLU A 120 -14.12 -13.32 -2.08
N PRO A 121 -14.87 -13.38 -3.20
CA PRO A 121 -14.73 -12.43 -4.30
C PRO A 121 -15.08 -11.00 -3.87
N TRP A 122 -14.25 -10.09 -4.29
CA TRP A 122 -14.43 -8.65 -4.09
C TRP A 122 -14.71 -7.98 -5.43
N ALA A 123 -15.65 -7.07 -5.42
CA ALA A 123 -15.96 -6.20 -6.55
C ALA A 123 -15.53 -4.77 -6.26
N GLY A 124 -15.55 -3.92 -7.25
CA GLY A 124 -15.35 -2.50 -7.05
C GLY A 124 -14.60 -1.82 -8.18
N GLY A 125 -14.13 -0.68 -7.86
CA GLY A 125 -13.53 0.25 -8.76
C GLY A 125 -14.34 1.53 -8.81
N GLY A 126 -13.72 2.61 -9.23
CA GLY A 126 -14.40 3.85 -9.51
C GLY A 126 -15.38 3.61 -10.65
N GLY A 127 -16.59 4.06 -10.52
CA GLY A 127 -17.40 4.30 -11.69
C GLY A 127 -16.51 4.99 -12.71
N GLY A 128 -16.54 4.61 -13.97
CA GLY A 128 -15.52 4.96 -14.97
C GLY A 128 -15.25 6.44 -15.20
N ARG A 129 -15.48 7.25 -14.18
CA ARG A 129 -15.44 8.72 -14.22
C ARG A 129 -14.77 9.42 -13.07
N TRP A 130 -13.97 8.72 -12.29
CA TRP A 130 -13.10 9.51 -11.41
C TRP A 130 -12.30 10.59 -12.16
N ARG A 131 -12.54 10.71 -13.42
CA ARG A 131 -11.90 11.74 -14.23
C ARG A 131 -12.63 13.07 -14.33
N ASN A 132 -13.97 13.15 -14.21
CA ASN A 132 -14.66 14.45 -14.42
C ASN A 132 -16.17 14.46 -14.10
N GLY A 133 -16.70 13.47 -13.39
CA GLY A 133 -18.13 13.42 -13.04
C GLY A 133 -18.44 13.97 -11.65
N PRO A 134 -19.67 14.41 -11.40
CA PRO A 134 -20.12 14.76 -10.06
C PRO A 134 -20.02 13.55 -9.11
N LEU A 135 -19.61 13.77 -7.87
CA LEU A 135 -19.45 12.69 -6.88
C LEU A 135 -20.72 11.89 -6.61
N GLN A 136 -21.89 12.54 -6.71
CA GLN A 136 -23.18 11.85 -6.58
C GLN A 136 -23.42 10.79 -7.67
N ASP A 137 -22.91 11.01 -8.87
CA ASP A 137 -23.02 10.04 -9.95
C ASP A 137 -22.16 8.81 -9.68
N ILE A 138 -20.99 9.00 -9.08
CA ILE A 138 -20.12 7.89 -8.68
C ILE A 138 -20.81 6.99 -7.65
N ALA A 139 -21.44 7.57 -6.65
CA ALA A 139 -22.17 6.82 -5.63
C ALA A 139 -23.35 6.03 -6.25
N LEU A 140 -24.11 6.64 -7.17
CA LEU A 140 -25.20 5.98 -7.88
C LEU A 140 -24.70 4.84 -8.77
N GLU A 141 -23.60 5.04 -9.49
CA GLU A 141 -23.00 3.99 -10.33
C GLU A 141 -22.52 2.80 -9.48
N GLN A 142 -21.91 3.05 -8.32
CA GLN A 142 -21.45 2.01 -7.41
C GLN A 142 -22.61 1.22 -6.80
N MET A 143 -23.69 1.89 -6.38
CA MET A 143 -24.89 1.22 -5.90
C MET A 143 -25.57 0.41 -7.01
N ALA A 144 -25.59 0.93 -8.23
CA ALA A 144 -26.11 0.18 -9.40
C ALA A 144 -25.27 -1.06 -9.72
N ALA A 145 -23.93 -0.96 -9.59
CA ALA A 145 -23.04 -2.11 -9.75
C ALA A 145 -23.31 -3.18 -8.70
N MET A 146 -23.41 -2.82 -7.42
CA MET A 146 -23.74 -3.77 -6.35
C MET A 146 -25.08 -4.45 -6.60
N LYS A 147 -26.12 -3.69 -7.02
CA LYS A 147 -27.41 -4.25 -7.40
C LYS A 147 -27.27 -5.25 -8.54
N LYS A 148 -26.42 -4.97 -9.52
CA LYS A 148 -26.17 -5.84 -10.66
C LYS A 148 -25.55 -7.19 -10.27
N PHE A 149 -24.71 -7.22 -9.26
CA PHE A 149 -24.18 -8.47 -8.71
C PHE A 149 -25.29 -9.39 -8.20
N HIS A 150 -26.27 -8.83 -7.49
CA HIS A 150 -27.45 -9.63 -7.08
C HIS A 150 -28.30 -10.10 -8.24
N GLU A 151 -28.60 -9.22 -9.20
CA GLU A 151 -29.41 -9.57 -10.37
C GLU A 151 -28.79 -10.69 -11.21
N LEU A 152 -27.47 -10.78 -11.23
CA LEU A 152 -26.71 -11.78 -11.99
C LEU A 152 -26.27 -12.99 -11.13
N ASP A 153 -26.65 -13.01 -9.85
CA ASP A 153 -26.26 -14.07 -8.91
C ASP A 153 -24.74 -14.28 -8.85
N ILE A 154 -23.98 -13.18 -8.87
CA ILE A 154 -22.51 -13.22 -8.78
C ILE A 154 -22.11 -13.26 -7.29
N PRO A 155 -21.34 -14.29 -6.87
CA PRO A 155 -20.81 -14.35 -5.51
C PRO A 155 -19.98 -13.11 -5.17
N HIS A 156 -20.15 -12.58 -3.97
CA HIS A 156 -19.45 -11.40 -3.50
C HIS A 156 -19.39 -11.33 -1.97
N SER A 157 -18.38 -10.67 -1.46
CA SER A 157 -18.27 -10.32 -0.02
C SER A 157 -17.88 -8.88 0.18
N GLY A 158 -16.97 -8.35 -0.63
CA GLY A 158 -16.47 -6.99 -0.52
C GLY A 158 -16.78 -6.12 -1.73
N PHE A 159 -16.89 -4.83 -1.49
CA PHE A 159 -16.99 -3.81 -2.53
C PHE A 159 -16.03 -2.66 -2.24
N TYR A 160 -15.18 -2.35 -3.20
CA TYR A 160 -14.24 -1.25 -3.12
C TYR A 160 -14.86 0.00 -3.75
N ALA A 161 -15.28 0.93 -2.89
CA ALA A 161 -15.95 2.17 -3.28
C ALA A 161 -14.91 3.28 -3.56
N GLU A 162 -14.18 3.16 -4.66
CA GLU A 162 -13.22 4.16 -5.07
C GLU A 162 -13.90 5.44 -5.54
N GLY A 163 -13.42 6.58 -5.06
CA GLY A 163 -13.94 7.90 -5.42
C GLY A 163 -15.22 8.33 -4.71
N ALA A 164 -15.92 7.43 -4.03
CA ALA A 164 -17.08 7.80 -3.22
C ALA A 164 -16.62 8.41 -1.89
N GLY A 165 -16.83 9.69 -1.72
CA GLY A 165 -16.54 10.40 -0.47
C GLY A 165 -15.09 10.83 -0.27
N ALA A 166 -14.16 10.37 -1.08
CA ALA A 166 -12.78 10.87 -1.05
C ALA A 166 -12.43 11.47 -2.41
N THR A 167 -12.03 12.71 -2.44
CA THR A 167 -11.49 13.31 -3.65
C THR A 167 -9.99 13.50 -3.53
N PHE A 168 -9.32 13.45 -4.66
CA PHE A 168 -7.90 13.78 -4.79
C PHE A 168 -7.57 15.19 -4.29
N TYR A 169 -8.57 16.06 -4.13
CA TYR A 169 -8.42 17.48 -3.83
C TYR A 169 -9.11 17.93 -2.54
N GLY A 170 -9.42 17.01 -1.64
CA GLY A 170 -9.95 17.35 -0.32
C GLY A 170 -11.44 17.71 -0.26
N GLU A 171 -12.18 17.51 -1.35
CA GLU A 171 -13.64 17.58 -1.28
C GLU A 171 -14.18 16.26 -0.75
N TYR A 172 -14.52 16.22 0.51
CA TYR A 172 -15.14 15.07 1.15
C TYR A 172 -16.65 15.23 1.17
N LYS A 173 -17.35 14.32 0.52
CA LYS A 173 -18.82 14.24 0.60
C LYS A 173 -19.24 13.00 1.40
N LYS A 174 -19.21 13.20 2.67
CA LYS A 174 -19.58 12.22 3.70
C LYS A 174 -20.91 11.54 3.40
N GLU A 175 -21.90 12.31 2.95
CA GLU A 175 -23.25 11.82 2.65
C GLU A 175 -23.24 10.81 1.49
N GLU A 176 -22.45 11.03 0.46
CA GLU A 176 -22.37 10.12 -0.68
C GLU A 176 -21.69 8.80 -0.29
N LEU A 177 -20.63 8.87 0.51
CA LEU A 177 -20.00 7.66 1.05
C LEU A 177 -20.96 6.87 1.95
N TYR A 178 -21.71 7.54 2.84
CA TYR A 178 -22.70 6.88 3.67
C TYR A 178 -23.82 6.20 2.88
N LYS A 179 -24.25 6.77 1.77
CA LYS A 179 -25.22 6.13 0.87
C LYS A 179 -24.67 4.80 0.32
N VAL A 180 -23.43 4.82 -0.18
CA VAL A 180 -22.77 3.63 -0.73
C VAL A 180 -22.57 2.56 0.35
N VAL A 181 -22.03 2.95 1.50
CA VAL A 181 -21.82 2.03 2.64
C VAL A 181 -23.13 1.41 3.09
N SER A 182 -24.13 2.25 3.39
CA SER A 182 -25.43 1.76 3.87
C SER A 182 -26.18 0.90 2.83
N PHE A 183 -25.99 1.18 1.54
CA PHE A 183 -26.53 0.35 0.49
C PHE A 183 -25.80 -1.01 0.45
N GLY A 184 -24.48 -0.99 0.46
CA GLY A 184 -23.66 -2.20 0.42
C GLY A 184 -23.95 -3.13 1.60
N GLU A 185 -23.97 -2.60 2.82
CA GLU A 185 -24.29 -3.38 4.03
C GLU A 185 -25.64 -4.08 3.95
N ARG A 186 -26.69 -3.39 3.45
CA ARG A 186 -28.01 -3.99 3.26
C ARG A 186 -28.05 -5.08 2.19
N HIS A 187 -27.05 -5.10 1.30
CA HIS A 187 -26.93 -6.07 0.21
C HIS A 187 -25.79 -7.07 0.44
N GLY A 188 -25.31 -7.20 1.67
CA GLY A 188 -24.31 -8.20 2.04
C GLY A 188 -22.86 -7.87 1.69
N PHE A 189 -22.58 -6.67 1.19
CA PHE A 189 -21.22 -6.24 0.91
C PHE A 189 -20.54 -5.67 2.14
N LYS A 190 -19.25 -5.97 2.31
CA LYS A 190 -18.32 -5.21 3.14
C LYS A 190 -17.74 -4.10 2.28
N VAL A 191 -18.05 -2.85 2.59
CA VAL A 191 -17.64 -1.72 1.75
C VAL A 191 -16.34 -1.12 2.27
N PHE A 192 -15.41 -0.92 1.35
CA PHE A 192 -14.12 -0.26 1.57
C PHE A 192 -14.03 0.99 0.72
N SER A 193 -13.35 1.99 1.20
CA SER A 193 -13.03 3.19 0.43
C SER A 193 -11.53 3.44 0.47
N TRP A 194 -10.99 3.90 -0.65
CA TRP A 194 -9.65 4.40 -0.73
C TRP A 194 -9.60 5.84 -0.25
N GLN A 195 -8.57 6.17 0.47
CA GLN A 195 -8.38 7.52 0.99
C GLN A 195 -6.94 7.99 0.85
N PHE A 196 -6.77 9.25 0.52
CA PHE A 196 -5.48 9.90 0.69
C PHE A 196 -5.18 10.14 2.17
N PRO A 197 -3.91 10.01 2.56
CA PRO A 197 -3.50 10.40 3.91
C PRO A 197 -3.55 11.92 4.12
N ASN A 198 -3.62 12.68 3.04
CA ASN A 198 -3.68 14.13 3.07
C ASN A 198 -5.15 14.59 3.09
N MET A 199 -5.44 15.56 3.92
CA MET A 199 -6.74 16.21 4.00
C MET A 199 -6.57 17.72 4.07
N THR A 200 -7.62 18.49 3.76
CA THR A 200 -7.58 19.94 3.95
C THR A 200 -7.57 20.29 5.44
N GLN A 201 -7.04 21.45 5.78
CA GLN A 201 -7.01 21.89 7.18
C GLN A 201 -8.42 22.02 7.76
N GLU A 202 -9.39 22.44 6.95
CA GLU A 202 -10.80 22.56 7.34
C GLU A 202 -11.38 21.18 7.69
N LEU A 203 -11.15 20.18 6.83
CA LEU A 203 -11.61 18.81 7.09
C LEU A 203 -10.91 18.21 8.30
N ALA A 204 -9.61 18.42 8.45
CA ALA A 204 -8.88 17.94 9.62
C ALA A 204 -9.44 18.56 10.91
N GLN A 205 -9.76 19.85 10.91
CA GLN A 205 -10.36 20.53 12.07
C GLN A 205 -11.79 20.05 12.34
N GLU A 206 -12.56 19.71 11.31
CA GLU A 206 -13.91 19.11 11.47
C GLU A 206 -13.84 17.73 12.12
N LEU A 207 -12.90 16.90 11.68
CA LEU A 207 -12.75 15.52 12.17
C LEU A 207 -12.07 15.44 13.54
N LEU A 208 -11.20 16.38 13.84
CA LEU A 208 -10.39 16.45 15.05
C LEU A 208 -10.54 17.81 15.74
N PRO A 209 -11.74 18.17 16.19
CA PRO A 209 -12.03 19.51 16.73
C PRO A 209 -11.20 19.87 17.96
N GLU A 210 -10.77 18.88 18.75
CA GLU A 210 -9.97 19.06 19.96
C GLU A 210 -8.45 19.13 19.67
N CYS A 211 -8.03 18.88 18.42
CA CYS A 211 -6.62 18.91 18.06
C CYS A 211 -6.19 20.35 17.76
N PRO A 212 -5.09 20.85 18.35
CA PRO A 212 -4.52 22.14 17.99
C PRO A 212 -4.19 22.19 16.49
N LYS A 213 -4.40 23.34 15.87
CA LYS A 213 -4.20 23.49 14.41
C LYS A 213 -2.79 23.14 13.94
N GLU A 214 -1.81 23.44 14.74
CA GLU A 214 -0.38 23.15 14.51
C GLU A 214 -0.02 21.67 14.61
N GLU A 215 -0.89 20.87 15.24
CA GLU A 215 -0.73 19.42 15.40
C GLU A 215 -1.59 18.61 14.41
N LEU A 216 -2.40 19.29 13.62
CA LEU A 216 -3.20 18.60 12.60
C LEU A 216 -2.31 17.91 11.56
N PRO A 217 -2.75 16.78 10.99
CA PRO A 217 -2.00 16.11 9.92
C PRO A 217 -1.66 17.07 8.78
N ILE A 218 -0.47 16.90 8.20
CA ILE A 218 -0.01 17.73 7.09
C ILE A 218 -1.05 17.72 5.99
N THR A 219 -1.58 18.88 5.69
CA THR A 219 -2.59 19.09 4.68
C THR A 219 -1.94 19.59 3.40
N ARG A 220 -2.35 19.04 2.24
CA ARG A 220 -2.02 19.64 0.95
C ARG A 220 -2.94 20.82 0.72
N ASN A 221 -2.38 22.01 0.55
CA ASN A 221 -3.11 23.13 -0.06
C ASN A 221 -3.07 22.97 -1.58
N LYS A 222 -4.17 23.34 -2.24
CA LYS A 222 -4.24 23.36 -3.73
C LYS A 222 -3.13 24.23 -4.37
N ASN A 223 -2.54 25.13 -3.62
CA ASN A 223 -1.52 26.06 -4.11
C ASN A 223 -0.09 25.52 -3.99
N ASP A 224 0.12 24.37 -3.34
CA ASP A 224 1.47 23.81 -3.16
C ASP A 224 1.97 23.03 -4.40
N GLU A 225 1.16 22.90 -5.44
CA GLU A 225 1.52 22.22 -6.69
C GLU A 225 2.14 23.17 -7.74
N GLU A 226 2.07 24.50 -7.54
CA GLU A 226 2.63 25.47 -8.49
C GLU A 226 4.09 25.85 -8.21
N GLU A 227 4.72 25.34 -7.13
CA GLU A 227 6.11 25.68 -6.75
C GLU A 227 7.10 24.49 -6.87
N LYS A 228 6.88 23.55 -7.81
CA LYS A 228 7.89 22.51 -8.07
C LYS A 228 8.18 22.32 -9.54
#